data_be6a5589d5137c28a2cc9a4a600336e0
#
_entry.id   be6a5589d5137c28a2cc9a4a600336e0
#
_cell.length_a   1.000
_cell.length_b   1.000
_cell.length_c   1.000
_cell.angle_alpha   90.00
_cell.angle_beta   90.00
_cell.angle_gamma   90.00
#
_symmetry.space_group_name_H-M   'P 1'
#
loop_
_entity.id
_entity.type
_entity.pdbx_description
1 polymer ?
#
loop_
_entity_poly.entity_id
_entity_poly.type
_entity_poly.pdbx_seq_one_letter_code
_entity_poly.pdbx_strand_id
1 'polypeptide(L)'
;GLLLEATSHETAHLPFAALFIGTTDDLRATEAVADIGLYLISERNILNDPLSDLSKDQYPQALGIFPMVASEALGAKAADDHWREKHAPLALAVHTAMTHYYQLNILHRFSGEAWDGLALCGCASEEDLRHKFYNSDAGKRSIAEDVQRFANTRQSPRRVIAEIRDL
;
A
#
# COMPACT_ATOMS: atom_id res chain seq x y z
N GLY A 1 12.75 11.84 -2.51
CA GLY A 1 11.83 10.93 -1.84
C GLY A 1 10.42 11.47 -1.75
N LEU A 2 9.47 10.63 -1.42
CA LEU A 2 8.04 10.97 -1.27
C LEU A 2 7.63 10.78 0.19
N LEU A 3 6.93 11.75 0.74
CA LEU A 3 6.27 11.64 2.04
C LEU A 3 4.77 11.42 1.81
N LEU A 4 4.24 10.34 2.37
CA LEU A 4 2.83 9.98 2.37
C LEU A 4 2.32 10.22 3.80
N GLU A 5 1.51 11.25 4.00
CA GLU A 5 1.05 11.65 5.33
C GLU A 5 -0.43 11.30 5.52
N ALA A 6 -0.76 10.65 6.63
CA ALA A 6 -2.14 10.26 6.95
C ALA A 6 -3.05 11.48 7.07
N THR A 7 -4.19 11.44 6.39
CA THR A 7 -5.18 12.55 6.41
C THR A 7 -6.06 12.54 7.65
N SER A 8 -6.11 11.43 8.40
CA SER A 8 -6.89 11.32 9.63
C SER A 8 -6.19 12.03 10.79
N HIS A 9 -6.91 12.89 11.49
CA HIS A 9 -6.46 13.51 12.74
C HIS A 9 -6.49 12.56 13.95
N GLU A 10 -7.19 11.43 13.83
CA GLU A 10 -7.23 10.38 14.86
C GLU A 10 -6.13 9.34 14.62
N THR A 11 -4.89 9.75 14.81
CA THR A 11 -3.71 8.88 14.54
C THR A 11 -3.52 7.78 15.57
N ALA A 12 -4.14 7.86 16.76
CA ALA A 12 -3.96 6.92 17.86
C ALA A 12 -4.31 5.45 17.53
N HIS A 13 -5.07 5.21 16.46
CA HIS A 13 -5.48 3.86 16.01
C HIS A 13 -4.92 3.46 14.64
N LEU A 14 -4.07 4.30 14.06
CA LEU A 14 -3.41 4.01 12.80
C LEU A 14 -2.12 3.22 13.04
N PRO A 15 -1.75 2.30 12.14
CA PRO A 15 -0.50 1.56 12.23
C PRO A 15 0.74 2.47 12.09
N PHE A 16 0.58 3.62 11.42
CA PHE A 16 1.59 4.69 11.28
C PHE A 16 0.90 5.99 10.87
N ALA A 17 1.54 7.12 11.11
CA ALA A 17 1.04 8.45 10.73
C ALA A 17 1.62 8.92 9.38
N ALA A 18 2.81 8.45 9.02
CA ALA A 18 3.47 8.81 7.78
C ALA A 18 4.30 7.64 7.24
N LEU A 19 4.47 7.60 5.92
CA LEU A 19 5.35 6.68 5.21
C LEU A 19 6.26 7.51 4.29
N PHE A 20 7.57 7.38 4.47
CA PHE A 20 8.55 7.95 3.56
C PHE A 20 9.06 6.86 2.62
N ILE A 21 9.04 7.15 1.31
CA ILE A 21 9.61 6.31 0.27
C ILE A 21 10.75 7.06 -0.39
N GLY A 22 11.95 6.52 -0.32
CA GLY A 22 13.15 7.15 -0.85
C GLY A 22 14.17 6.15 -1.36
N THR A 23 15.29 6.67 -1.82
CA THR A 23 16.43 5.89 -2.27
C THR A 23 17.27 5.41 -1.09
N THR A 24 18.24 4.52 -1.35
CA THR A 24 19.20 4.07 -0.32
C THR A 24 20.06 5.19 0.22
N ASP A 25 20.24 6.29 -0.54
CA ASP A 25 20.99 7.46 -0.08
C ASP A 25 20.22 8.26 0.99
N ASP A 26 18.88 8.18 0.97
CA ASP A 26 18.01 8.82 1.95
C ASP A 26 17.95 8.04 3.28
N LEU A 27 18.34 6.77 3.30
CA LEU A 27 18.24 5.86 4.45
C LEU A 27 18.87 6.41 5.72
N ARG A 28 20.07 7.01 5.63
CA ARG A 28 20.78 7.53 6.81
C ARG A 28 20.06 8.72 7.44
N ALA A 29 19.40 9.54 6.62
CA ALA A 29 18.64 10.68 7.10
C ALA A 29 17.31 10.24 7.75
N THR A 30 16.69 9.17 7.24
CA THR A 30 15.40 8.67 7.71
C THR A 30 15.52 7.68 8.87
N GLU A 31 16.63 6.95 9.01
CA GLU A 31 16.85 6.00 10.12
C GLU A 31 16.71 6.66 11.50
N ALA A 32 17.17 7.90 11.63
CA ALA A 32 17.10 8.64 12.90
C ALA A 32 15.69 9.10 13.29
N VAL A 33 14.74 9.11 12.36
CA VAL A 33 13.35 9.58 12.55
C VAL A 33 12.30 8.48 12.35
N ALA A 34 12.70 7.31 11.86
CA ALA A 34 11.81 6.17 11.69
C ALA A 34 11.57 5.46 13.03
N ASP A 35 10.44 5.71 13.64
CA ASP A 35 10.05 5.15 14.96
C ASP A 35 9.22 3.87 14.85
N ILE A 36 8.54 3.63 13.71
CA ILE A 36 7.71 2.45 13.48
C ILE A 36 8.49 1.33 12.80
N GLY A 37 9.24 1.63 11.73
CA GLY A 37 10.01 0.62 11.01
C GLY A 37 10.80 1.14 9.83
N LEU A 38 11.77 0.35 9.40
CA LEU A 38 12.62 0.61 8.26
C LEU A 38 12.72 -0.65 7.40
N TYR A 39 12.43 -0.51 6.10
CA TYR A 39 12.29 -1.63 5.18
C TYR A 39 13.01 -1.34 3.85
N LEU A 40 13.65 -2.36 3.29
CA LEU A 40 14.04 -2.38 1.89
C LEU A 40 12.88 -2.96 1.08
N ILE A 41 12.46 -2.25 0.06
CA ILE A 41 11.33 -2.65 -0.78
C ILE A 41 11.74 -2.80 -2.25
N SER A 42 10.95 -3.56 -3.01
CA SER A 42 10.84 -3.43 -4.45
C SER A 42 9.46 -2.90 -4.83
N GLU A 43 9.43 -1.90 -5.68
CA GLU A 43 8.19 -1.34 -6.23
C GLU A 43 7.76 -2.10 -7.48
N ARG A 44 6.48 -2.42 -7.57
CA ARG A 44 5.82 -2.93 -8.79
C ARG A 44 4.72 -1.97 -9.20
N ASN A 45 4.85 -1.43 -10.38
CA ASN A 45 3.87 -0.52 -10.97
C ASN A 45 2.79 -1.34 -11.67
N ILE A 46 1.63 -1.45 -11.06
CA ILE A 46 0.50 -2.20 -11.62
C ILE A 46 -0.39 -1.28 -12.48
N LEU A 47 -0.56 -0.05 -12.04
CA LEU A 47 -1.31 0.98 -12.73
C LEU A 47 -0.61 2.32 -12.52
N ASN A 48 -0.29 3.00 -13.62
CA ASN A 48 0.42 4.26 -13.73
C ASN A 48 1.97 4.14 -13.71
N ASP A 49 2.67 5.27 -13.90
CA ASP A 49 4.12 5.36 -13.92
C ASP A 49 4.76 5.14 -12.53
N PRO A 50 6.06 4.86 -12.43
CA PRO A 50 6.75 4.75 -11.15
C PRO A 50 6.49 5.94 -10.23
N LEU A 51 6.36 5.69 -8.92
CA LEU A 51 6.15 6.75 -7.94
C LEU A 51 7.21 7.85 -8.01
N SER A 52 8.47 7.49 -8.30
CA SER A 52 9.58 8.44 -8.44
C SER A 52 9.48 9.35 -9.66
N ASP A 53 8.70 8.95 -10.66
CA ASP A 53 8.63 9.62 -11.97
C ASP A 53 7.38 10.51 -12.09
N LEU A 54 6.46 10.41 -11.13
CA LEU A 54 5.26 11.23 -11.10
C LEU A 54 5.60 12.70 -10.81
N SER A 55 5.04 13.60 -11.61
CA SER A 55 4.98 15.02 -11.29
C SER A 55 3.80 15.33 -10.34
N LYS A 56 3.82 16.46 -9.66
CA LYS A 56 2.80 16.84 -8.66
C LYS A 56 1.37 16.83 -9.18
N ASP A 57 1.18 17.22 -10.42
CA ASP A 57 -0.12 17.22 -11.10
C ASP A 57 -0.64 15.81 -11.45
N GLN A 58 0.24 14.81 -11.39
CA GLN A 58 -0.07 13.39 -11.58
C GLN A 58 -0.35 12.66 -10.26
N TYR A 59 -0.09 13.28 -9.10
CA TYR A 59 -0.35 12.62 -7.81
C TYR A 59 -1.83 12.33 -7.62
N PRO A 60 -2.18 11.13 -7.09
CA PRO A 60 -3.55 10.87 -6.67
C PRO A 60 -3.94 11.82 -5.54
N GLN A 61 -5.18 12.29 -5.54
CA GLN A 61 -5.68 13.18 -4.49
C GLN A 61 -5.92 12.47 -3.16
N ALA A 62 -6.06 11.16 -3.19
CA ALA A 62 -6.13 10.30 -2.00
C ALA A 62 -5.43 8.98 -2.27
N LEU A 63 -4.70 8.49 -1.30
CA LEU A 63 -3.96 7.25 -1.36
C LEU A 63 -4.36 6.33 -0.20
N GLY A 64 -4.88 5.15 -0.52
CA GLY A 64 -5.05 4.08 0.46
C GLY A 64 -3.76 3.26 0.58
N ILE A 65 -3.21 3.16 1.77
CA ILE A 65 -2.03 2.34 2.08
C ILE A 65 -2.51 1.12 2.86
N PHE A 66 -2.26 -0.06 2.33
CA PHE A 66 -2.71 -1.34 2.91
C PHE A 66 -1.49 -2.20 3.25
N PRO A 67 -1.01 -2.16 4.52
CA PRO A 67 0.04 -3.09 4.94
C PRO A 67 -0.49 -4.52 4.91
N MET A 68 0.34 -5.46 4.49
CA MET A 68 -0.01 -6.85 4.31
C MET A 68 0.99 -7.75 5.03
N VAL A 69 0.44 -8.71 5.79
CA VAL A 69 1.17 -9.86 6.34
C VAL A 69 0.78 -11.07 5.50
N ALA A 70 1.76 -11.82 5.01
CA ALA A 70 1.53 -13.00 4.20
C ALA A 70 0.80 -14.11 4.98
N SER A 71 0.01 -14.89 4.27
CA SER A 71 -0.59 -16.10 4.83
C SER A 71 0.48 -17.12 5.22
N GLU A 72 0.50 -17.55 6.47
CA GLU A 72 1.43 -18.57 6.96
C GLU A 72 1.30 -19.89 6.18
N ALA A 73 0.09 -20.24 5.74
CA ALA A 73 -0.18 -21.45 4.97
C ALA A 73 0.50 -21.43 3.58
N LEU A 74 0.62 -20.24 2.96
CA LEU A 74 1.28 -20.08 1.67
C LEU A 74 2.79 -19.80 1.82
N GLY A 75 3.19 -19.09 2.86
CA GLY A 75 4.52 -18.52 3.00
C GLY A 75 4.71 -17.26 2.14
N ALA A 76 5.70 -16.44 2.50
CA ALA A 76 5.90 -15.11 1.93
C ALA A 76 6.06 -15.11 0.40
N LYS A 77 6.85 -16.04 -0.15
CA LYS A 77 7.07 -16.09 -1.60
C LYS A 77 5.82 -16.41 -2.39
N ALA A 78 5.08 -17.47 -2.01
CA ALA A 78 3.87 -17.86 -2.73
C ALA A 78 2.74 -16.85 -2.53
N ALA A 79 2.69 -16.18 -1.38
CA ALA A 79 1.77 -15.07 -1.14
C ALA A 79 2.08 -13.89 -2.07
N ASP A 80 3.36 -13.53 -2.25
CA ASP A 80 3.79 -12.50 -3.17
C ASP A 80 3.49 -12.84 -4.63
N ASP A 81 3.76 -14.08 -5.05
CA ASP A 81 3.42 -14.58 -6.39
C ASP A 81 1.91 -14.49 -6.65
N HIS A 82 1.07 -14.90 -5.67
CA HIS A 82 -0.39 -14.78 -5.78
C HIS A 82 -0.83 -13.32 -5.87
N TRP A 83 -0.27 -12.46 -5.01
CA TRP A 83 -0.57 -11.03 -4.98
C TRP A 83 -0.28 -10.36 -6.34
N ARG A 84 0.85 -10.68 -6.93
CA ARG A 84 1.26 -10.18 -8.24
C ARG A 84 0.44 -10.73 -9.39
N GLU A 85 0.26 -12.07 -9.44
CA GLU A 85 -0.23 -12.75 -10.65
C GLU A 85 -1.75 -12.95 -10.67
N LYS A 86 -2.39 -13.00 -9.50
CA LYS A 86 -3.82 -13.26 -9.36
C LYS A 86 -4.58 -12.07 -8.81
N HIS A 87 -4.10 -11.52 -7.70
CA HIS A 87 -4.80 -10.41 -7.06
C HIS A 87 -4.70 -9.11 -7.87
N ALA A 88 -3.56 -8.76 -8.44
CA ALA A 88 -3.41 -7.52 -9.18
C ALA A 88 -4.38 -7.40 -10.37
N PRO A 89 -4.55 -8.40 -11.25
CA PRO A 89 -5.56 -8.34 -12.30
C PRO A 89 -7.00 -8.25 -11.76
N LEU A 90 -7.32 -8.97 -10.68
CA LEU A 90 -8.63 -8.89 -10.04
C LEU A 90 -8.87 -7.50 -9.45
N ALA A 91 -7.88 -6.92 -8.79
CA ALA A 91 -7.96 -5.57 -8.23
C ALA A 91 -8.24 -4.53 -9.33
N LEU A 92 -7.55 -4.60 -10.46
CA LEU A 92 -7.79 -3.71 -11.61
C LEU A 92 -9.22 -3.85 -12.16
N ALA A 93 -9.77 -5.06 -12.17
CA ALA A 93 -11.11 -5.30 -12.67
C ALA A 93 -12.21 -4.80 -11.71
N VAL A 94 -11.94 -4.79 -10.41
CA VAL A 94 -12.94 -4.47 -9.37
C VAL A 94 -12.83 -3.02 -8.86
N HIS A 95 -11.61 -2.50 -8.70
CA HIS A 95 -11.38 -1.15 -8.17
C HIS A 95 -11.39 -0.11 -9.30
N THR A 96 -12.56 0.10 -9.92
CA THR A 96 -12.69 0.93 -11.13
C THR A 96 -12.50 2.43 -10.89
N ALA A 97 -12.53 2.90 -9.65
CA ALA A 97 -12.20 4.28 -9.28
C ALA A 97 -10.70 4.49 -9.00
N MET A 98 -9.91 3.41 -9.03
CA MET A 98 -8.48 3.47 -8.78
C MET A 98 -7.75 4.06 -10.00
N THR A 99 -6.91 5.06 -9.75
CA THR A 99 -6.09 5.74 -10.76
C THR A 99 -4.62 5.32 -10.69
N HIS A 100 -4.17 4.84 -9.53
CA HIS A 100 -2.80 4.39 -9.29
C HIS A 100 -2.83 3.11 -8.48
N TYR A 101 -1.96 2.17 -8.83
CA TYR A 101 -1.79 0.96 -8.03
C TYR A 101 -0.34 0.50 -8.04
N TYR A 102 0.24 0.47 -6.85
CA TYR A 102 1.60 -0.01 -6.61
C TYR A 102 1.58 -1.13 -5.57
N GLN A 103 2.46 -2.09 -5.77
CA GLN A 103 2.76 -3.11 -4.78
C GLN A 103 4.20 -2.93 -4.33
N LEU A 104 4.39 -2.56 -3.07
CA LEU A 104 5.69 -2.46 -2.42
C LEU A 104 5.95 -3.80 -1.72
N ASN A 105 6.73 -4.66 -2.34
CA ASN A 105 7.14 -5.93 -1.75
C ASN A 105 8.32 -5.69 -0.81
N ILE A 106 8.23 -6.13 0.44
CA ILE A 106 9.31 -5.98 1.42
C ILE A 106 10.35 -7.07 1.19
N LEU A 107 11.55 -6.66 0.76
CA LEU A 107 12.69 -7.55 0.52
C LEU A 107 13.47 -7.80 1.80
N HIS A 108 13.56 -6.79 2.67
CA HIS A 108 14.25 -6.90 3.95
C HIS A 108 13.64 -5.92 4.97
N ARG A 109 13.49 -6.39 6.20
CA ARG A 109 13.08 -5.59 7.34
C ARG A 109 14.28 -5.32 8.23
N PHE A 110 14.73 -4.07 8.31
CA PHE A 110 15.77 -3.65 9.25
C PHE A 110 15.22 -3.49 10.66
N SER A 111 14.00 -2.92 10.76
CA SER A 111 13.28 -2.74 12.02
C SER A 111 11.78 -2.67 11.78
N GLY A 112 10.99 -2.72 12.85
CA GLY A 112 9.55 -2.48 12.83
C GLY A 112 8.70 -3.74 12.70
N GLU A 113 7.45 -3.55 12.34
CA GLU A 113 6.43 -4.61 12.26
C GLU A 113 6.76 -5.63 11.15
N ALA A 114 6.33 -6.87 11.36
CA ALA A 114 6.59 -7.97 10.43
C ALA A 114 5.61 -7.96 9.24
N TRP A 115 5.61 -6.87 8.47
CA TRP A 115 4.87 -6.81 7.22
C TRP A 115 5.67 -7.44 6.08
N ASP A 116 4.96 -8.00 5.11
CA ASP A 116 5.53 -8.58 3.89
C ASP A 116 5.36 -7.67 2.67
N GLY A 117 4.45 -6.70 2.74
CA GLY A 117 4.24 -5.72 1.67
C GLY A 117 3.26 -4.62 2.04
N LEU A 118 3.20 -3.61 1.17
CA LEU A 118 2.21 -2.53 1.24
C LEU A 118 1.61 -2.33 -0.16
N ALA A 119 0.26 -2.39 -0.25
CA ALA A 119 -0.43 -1.92 -1.45
C ALA A 119 -0.69 -0.42 -1.34
N LEU A 120 -0.38 0.33 -2.40
CA LEU A 120 -0.73 1.74 -2.53
C LEU A 120 -1.79 1.87 -3.62
N CYS A 121 -2.98 2.32 -3.25
CA CYS A 121 -4.13 2.46 -4.13
C CYS A 121 -4.57 3.92 -4.18
N GLY A 122 -4.26 4.63 -5.29
CA GLY A 122 -4.60 6.02 -5.48
C GLY A 122 -5.96 6.20 -6.15
N CYS A 123 -6.68 7.23 -5.74
CA CYS A 123 -7.96 7.64 -6.32
C CYS A 123 -7.96 9.16 -6.58
N ALA A 124 -8.90 9.62 -7.42
CA ALA A 124 -9.09 11.03 -7.73
C ALA A 124 -9.63 11.85 -6.54
N SER A 125 -10.17 11.18 -5.51
CA SER A 125 -10.65 11.81 -4.28
C SER A 125 -10.70 10.80 -3.12
N GLU A 126 -10.73 11.31 -1.89
CA GLU A 126 -10.98 10.47 -0.70
C GLU A 126 -12.39 9.88 -0.72
N GLU A 127 -13.38 10.60 -1.28
CA GLU A 127 -14.75 10.12 -1.49
C GLU A 127 -14.77 8.86 -2.37
N ASP A 128 -14.03 8.86 -3.47
CA ASP A 128 -13.94 7.70 -4.36
C ASP A 128 -13.26 6.52 -3.65
N LEU A 129 -12.19 6.77 -2.91
CA LEU A 129 -11.50 5.75 -2.12
C LEU A 129 -12.39 5.15 -1.03
N ARG A 130 -13.25 5.94 -0.38
CA ARG A 130 -14.12 5.48 0.70
C ARG A 130 -15.38 4.79 0.22
N HIS A 131 -16.03 5.32 -0.83
CA HIS A 131 -17.39 4.97 -1.19
C HIS A 131 -17.55 4.36 -2.58
N LYS A 132 -16.56 4.52 -3.48
CA LYS A 132 -16.60 4.00 -4.85
C LYS A 132 -15.43 3.06 -5.17
N PHE A 133 -14.70 2.61 -4.16
CA PHE A 133 -13.52 1.79 -4.33
C PHE A 133 -13.83 0.44 -4.98
N TYR A 134 -15.01 -0.12 -4.75
CA TYR A 134 -15.47 -1.35 -5.38
C TYR A 134 -16.55 -1.05 -6.42
N ASN A 135 -16.47 -1.71 -7.58
CA ASN A 135 -17.46 -1.57 -8.64
C ASN A 135 -18.84 -2.16 -8.27
N SER A 136 -18.88 -3.08 -7.33
CA SER A 136 -20.11 -3.77 -6.91
C SER A 136 -19.89 -4.53 -5.59
N ASP A 137 -20.99 -4.95 -4.95
CA ASP A 137 -20.93 -5.84 -3.78
C ASP A 137 -20.34 -7.22 -4.13
N ALA A 138 -20.57 -7.72 -5.35
CA ALA A 138 -19.96 -8.95 -5.83
C ALA A 138 -18.44 -8.78 -5.98
N GLY A 139 -17.98 -7.67 -6.54
CA GLY A 139 -16.56 -7.33 -6.64
C GLY A 139 -15.91 -7.23 -5.27
N LYS A 140 -16.57 -6.56 -4.32
CA LYS A 140 -16.10 -6.45 -2.93
C LYS A 140 -15.90 -7.82 -2.28
N ARG A 141 -16.87 -8.74 -2.46
CA ARG A 141 -16.75 -10.13 -1.95
C ARG A 141 -15.59 -10.87 -2.62
N SER A 142 -15.46 -10.76 -3.96
CA SER A 142 -14.37 -11.42 -4.69
C SER A 142 -12.99 -10.97 -4.21
N ILE A 143 -12.80 -9.66 -3.97
CA ILE A 143 -11.56 -9.14 -3.38
C ILE A 143 -11.33 -9.70 -1.98
N ALA A 144 -12.35 -9.69 -1.12
CA ALA A 144 -12.22 -10.19 0.25
C ALA A 144 -11.86 -11.68 0.31
N GLU A 145 -12.47 -12.49 -0.54
CA GLU A 145 -12.18 -13.93 -0.68
C GLU A 145 -10.76 -14.17 -1.21
N ASP A 146 -10.34 -13.37 -2.19
CA ASP A 146 -8.99 -13.51 -2.77
C ASP A 146 -7.90 -13.06 -1.80
N VAL A 147 -8.09 -11.94 -1.08
CA VAL A 147 -7.15 -11.48 -0.05
C VAL A 147 -6.91 -12.54 1.02
N GLN A 148 -7.96 -13.25 1.47
CA GLN A 148 -7.84 -14.31 2.46
C GLN A 148 -6.98 -15.50 1.99
N ARG A 149 -6.74 -15.65 0.69
CA ARG A 149 -5.92 -16.74 0.14
C ARG A 149 -4.43 -16.47 0.33
N PHE A 150 -3.99 -15.22 0.25
CA PHE A 150 -2.57 -14.88 0.30
C PHE A 150 -2.16 -14.03 1.51
N ALA A 151 -3.09 -13.33 2.14
CA ALA A 151 -2.81 -12.47 3.27
C ALA A 151 -3.43 -13.01 4.58
N ASN A 152 -2.71 -12.83 5.68
CA ASN A 152 -3.24 -13.00 7.02
C ASN A 152 -4.03 -11.74 7.42
N THR A 153 -5.33 -11.74 7.17
CA THR A 153 -6.20 -10.58 7.37
C THR A 153 -6.39 -10.21 8.85
N ARG A 154 -6.03 -11.09 9.79
CA ARG A 154 -6.09 -10.80 11.24
C ARG A 154 -4.86 -10.04 11.72
N GLN A 155 -3.70 -10.31 11.12
CA GLN A 155 -2.44 -9.68 11.46
C GLN A 155 -2.15 -8.47 10.56
N SER A 156 -2.73 -8.39 9.37
CA SER A 156 -2.62 -7.24 8.50
C SER A 156 -3.38 -6.06 9.12
N PRO A 157 -2.72 -4.89 9.29
CA PRO A 157 -3.36 -3.74 9.90
C PRO A 157 -4.42 -3.11 9.00
N ARG A 158 -5.20 -2.21 9.57
CA ARG A 158 -6.16 -1.41 8.81
C ARG A 158 -5.42 -0.50 7.82
N ARG A 159 -6.09 -0.18 6.71
CA ARG A 159 -5.58 0.79 5.74
C ARG A 159 -5.38 2.17 6.40
N VAL A 160 -4.35 2.85 5.96
CA VAL A 160 -4.14 4.28 6.20
C VAL A 160 -4.58 5.04 4.96
N ILE A 161 -5.33 6.12 5.11
CA ILE A 161 -5.61 7.06 4.03
C ILE A 161 -4.64 8.21 4.17
N ALA A 162 -3.92 8.49 3.09
CA ALA A 162 -2.84 9.46 3.07
C ALA A 162 -2.91 10.35 1.83
N GLU A 163 -2.21 11.45 1.87
CA GLU A 163 -1.89 12.32 0.73
C GLU A 163 -0.39 12.38 0.51
N ILE A 164 0.03 12.64 -0.71
CA ILE A 164 1.45 12.82 -1.04
C ILE A 164 1.83 14.27 -0.72
N ARG A 165 2.88 14.42 0.10
CA ARG A 165 3.50 15.72 0.41
C ARG A 165 4.88 15.79 -0.24
N ASP A 166 5.21 16.94 -0.77
CA ASP A 166 6.58 17.24 -1.18
C ASP A 166 7.46 17.53 0.03
N LEU A 167 8.67 17.05 -0.02
CA LEU A 167 9.75 17.38 0.90
C LEU A 167 10.62 18.49 0.36
#